data_eecced26a1c06ec8d5f04850ab70623f
#
_entry.id   eecced26a1c06ec8d5f04850ab70623f
#
_cell.length_a   1.000
_cell.length_b   1.000
_cell.length_c   1.000
_cell.angle_alpha   90.00
_cell.angle_beta   90.00
_cell.angle_gamma   90.00
#
_symmetry.space_group_name_H-M   'P 1'
#
loop_
_entity.id
_entity.type
_entity.pdbx_description
1 polymer ?
#
loop_
_entity_poly.entity_id
_entity_poly.type
_entity_poly.pdbx_seq_one_letter_code
_entity_poly.pdbx_strand_id
1 'polypeptide(L)'
;MIVRDEEHPLGVRIILKEAREYISISCNIPGRIDHSRFFRKMSDAQSEYDVMKGELVKVAKVISSARSSDIKGWEALAAFVSKFQ
;
A
#
# COMPACT_ATOMS: atom_id res chain seq x y z
N MET A 1 -6.69 -17.05 0.92
CA MET A 1 -6.54 -17.09 -0.56
C MET A 1 -6.14 -15.73 -1.08
N ILE A 2 -5.13 -15.68 -1.91
CA ILE A 2 -4.71 -14.43 -2.54
C ILE A 2 -5.65 -14.14 -3.72
N VAL A 3 -6.26 -12.96 -3.70
CA VAL A 3 -7.18 -12.52 -4.75
C VAL A 3 -6.45 -11.69 -5.80
N ARG A 4 -5.60 -10.77 -5.35
CA ARG A 4 -4.76 -9.93 -6.22
C ARG A 4 -3.40 -9.75 -5.57
N ASP A 5 -2.35 -9.81 -6.36
CA ASP A 5 -0.99 -9.62 -5.90
C ASP A 5 -0.24 -8.90 -7.01
N GLU A 6 0.14 -7.66 -6.77
CA GLU A 6 0.81 -6.83 -7.77
C GLU A 6 2.08 -6.23 -7.22
N GLU A 7 3.13 -6.30 -8.02
CA GLU A 7 4.41 -5.70 -7.70
C GLU A 7 4.75 -4.67 -8.77
N HIS A 8 5.09 -3.47 -8.34
CA HIS A 8 5.46 -2.38 -9.23
C HIS A 8 6.98 -2.37 -9.43
N PRO A 9 7.49 -1.98 -10.62
CA PRO A 9 8.94 -1.91 -10.87
C PRO A 9 9.73 -1.07 -9.87
N LEU A 10 9.10 -0.15 -9.15
CA LEU A 10 9.74 0.62 -8.09
C LEU A 10 9.92 -0.17 -6.77
N GLY A 11 9.55 -1.45 -6.74
CA GLY A 11 9.76 -2.31 -5.60
C GLY A 11 8.62 -2.35 -4.59
N VAL A 12 7.51 -1.68 -4.86
CA VAL A 12 6.35 -1.73 -3.99
C VAL A 12 5.45 -2.90 -4.34
N ARG A 13 4.79 -3.45 -3.35
CA ARG A 13 3.90 -4.59 -3.53
C ARG A 13 2.59 -4.35 -2.78
N ILE A 14 1.50 -4.75 -3.40
CA ILE A 14 0.17 -4.70 -2.78
C ILE A 14 -0.55 -6.02 -3.00
N ILE A 15 -1.14 -6.56 -1.96
CA ILE A 15 -1.80 -7.86 -1.97
C ILE A 15 -3.19 -7.75 -1.38
N LEU A 16 -4.19 -8.22 -2.13
CA LEU A 16 -5.55 -8.39 -1.64
C LEU A 16 -5.74 -9.87 -1.31
N LYS A 17 -6.02 -10.16 -0.07
CA LYS A 17 -6.11 -11.52 0.44
C LYS A 17 -7.43 -11.73 1.15
N GLU A 18 -8.07 -12.87 0.88
CA GLU A 18 -9.29 -13.28 1.57
C GLU A 18 -8.96 -14.39 2.55
N ALA A 19 -9.23 -14.16 3.83
CA ALA A 19 -9.15 -15.16 4.87
C ALA A 19 -10.58 -15.54 5.30
N ARG A 20 -10.68 -16.50 6.20
CA ARG A 20 -11.98 -17.03 6.60
C ARG A 20 -12.89 -15.99 7.24
N GLU A 21 -12.32 -15.11 8.07
CA GLU A 21 -13.10 -14.16 8.87
C GLU A 21 -12.87 -12.70 8.47
N TYR A 22 -11.95 -12.44 7.56
CA TYR A 22 -11.63 -11.08 7.14
C TYR A 22 -11.00 -11.05 5.77
N ILE A 23 -10.95 -9.86 5.21
CA ILE A 23 -10.26 -9.57 3.96
C ILE A 23 -9.19 -8.55 4.29
N SER A 24 -7.99 -8.71 3.75
CA SER A 24 -6.91 -7.76 4.02
C SER A 24 -6.28 -7.23 2.74
N ILE A 25 -5.83 -5.98 2.82
CA ILE A 25 -4.96 -5.38 1.83
C ILE A 25 -3.64 -5.10 2.53
N SER A 26 -2.56 -5.68 2.02
CA SER A 26 -1.22 -5.48 2.56
C SER A 26 -0.38 -4.72 1.57
N CYS A 27 0.26 -3.65 2.04
CA CYS A 27 1.15 -2.81 1.24
C CYS A 27 2.56 -2.90 1.79
N ASN A 28 3.53 -3.09 0.91
CA ASN A 28 4.92 -3.20 1.31
C ASN A 28 5.80 -2.33 0.42
N ILE A 29 6.64 -1.52 1.07
CA ILE A 29 7.77 -0.83 0.44
C ILE A 29 9.00 -1.30 1.20
N PRO A 30 9.88 -2.10 0.58
CA PRO A 30 11.02 -2.72 1.29
C PRO A 30 11.86 -1.70 2.05
N GLY A 31 12.13 -1.99 3.33
CA GLY A 31 12.91 -1.12 4.18
C GLY A 31 12.20 0.14 4.65
N ARG A 32 10.95 0.36 4.29
CA ARG A 32 10.21 1.59 4.58
C ARG A 32 8.91 1.34 5.31
N ILE A 33 8.02 0.52 4.75
CA ILE A 33 6.67 0.36 5.29
C ILE A 33 6.15 -1.06 5.02
N ASP A 34 5.40 -1.56 5.98
CA ASP A 34 4.64 -2.78 5.86
C ASP A 34 3.31 -2.50 6.56
N HIS A 35 2.28 -2.23 5.79
CA HIS A 35 1.00 -1.75 6.31
C HIS A 35 -0.15 -2.61 5.79
N SER A 36 -1.05 -2.98 6.69
CA SER A 36 -2.22 -3.78 6.35
C SER A 36 -3.50 -3.09 6.79
N ARG A 37 -4.54 -3.29 6.01
CA ARG A 37 -5.88 -2.80 6.29
C ARG A 37 -6.88 -3.94 6.14
N PHE A 38 -7.89 -4.00 7.01
CA PHE A 38 -8.83 -5.11 7.09
C PHE A 38 -10.24 -4.69 6.73
N PHE A 39 -10.96 -5.58 6.07
CA PHE A 39 -12.32 -5.35 5.59
C PHE A 39 -13.19 -6.57 5.87
N ARG A 40 -14.49 -6.34 5.92
CA ARG A 40 -15.49 -7.41 6.06
C ARG A 40 -16.16 -7.75 4.74
N LYS A 41 -16.20 -6.79 3.79
CA LYS A 41 -16.83 -6.98 2.49
C LYS A 41 -15.80 -6.89 1.37
N MET A 42 -15.86 -7.85 0.45
CA MET A 42 -14.95 -7.88 -0.69
C MET A 42 -15.15 -6.67 -1.61
N SER A 43 -16.38 -6.20 -1.79
CA SER A 43 -16.64 -5.02 -2.62
C SER A 43 -15.94 -3.77 -2.08
N ASP A 44 -15.95 -3.58 -0.77
CA ASP A 44 -15.26 -2.46 -0.13
C ASP A 44 -13.75 -2.61 -0.27
N ALA A 45 -13.24 -3.82 -0.07
CA ALA A 45 -11.81 -4.11 -0.19
C ALA A 45 -11.31 -3.87 -1.61
N GLN A 46 -12.04 -4.31 -2.62
CA GLN A 46 -11.62 -4.12 -4.01
C GLN A 46 -11.64 -2.65 -4.41
N SER A 47 -12.63 -1.90 -3.95
CA SER A 47 -12.71 -0.46 -4.18
C SER A 47 -11.52 0.27 -3.57
N GLU A 48 -11.20 -0.05 -2.32
CA GLU A 48 -10.06 0.54 -1.62
C GLU A 48 -8.72 0.06 -2.18
N TYR A 49 -8.66 -1.16 -2.69
CA TYR A 49 -7.44 -1.71 -3.28
C TYR A 49 -6.92 -0.81 -4.41
N ASP A 50 -7.80 -0.41 -5.32
CA ASP A 50 -7.41 0.43 -6.44
C ASP A 50 -6.95 1.82 -5.98
N VAL A 51 -7.60 2.39 -4.98
CA VAL A 51 -7.22 3.67 -4.38
C VAL A 51 -5.85 3.55 -3.70
N MET A 52 -5.67 2.53 -2.88
CA MET A 52 -4.42 2.29 -2.15
C MET A 52 -3.27 2.04 -3.12
N LYS A 53 -3.50 1.27 -4.17
CA LYS A 53 -2.49 0.99 -5.19
C LYS A 53 -2.01 2.28 -5.85
N GLY A 54 -2.93 3.15 -6.26
CA GLY A 54 -2.57 4.42 -6.88
C GLY A 54 -1.77 5.31 -5.96
N GLU A 55 -2.17 5.42 -4.70
CA GLU A 55 -1.46 6.22 -3.70
C GLU A 55 -0.09 5.62 -3.35
N LEU A 56 -0.01 4.29 -3.28
CA LEU A 56 1.24 3.59 -2.99
C LEU A 56 2.29 3.85 -4.08
N VAL A 57 1.88 3.84 -5.34
CA VAL A 57 2.76 4.15 -6.47
C VAL A 57 3.25 5.59 -6.39
N LYS A 58 2.39 6.54 -6.02
CA LYS A 58 2.78 7.94 -5.83
C LYS A 58 3.85 8.08 -4.74
N VAL A 59 3.66 7.39 -3.63
CA VAL A 59 4.64 7.38 -2.53
C VAL A 59 5.98 6.80 -3.02
N ALA A 60 5.93 5.71 -3.76
CA ALA A 60 7.14 5.08 -4.30
C ALA A 60 7.90 6.03 -5.23
N LYS A 61 7.20 6.80 -6.04
CA LYS A 61 7.81 7.80 -6.92
C LYS A 61 8.49 8.92 -6.14
N VAL A 62 7.86 9.38 -5.06
CA VAL A 62 8.46 10.41 -4.19
C VAL A 62 9.75 9.87 -3.57
N ILE A 63 9.72 8.66 -3.05
CA ILE A 63 10.90 8.03 -2.43
C ILE A 63 12.02 7.86 -3.44
N SER A 64 11.72 7.39 -4.65
CA SER A 64 12.72 7.17 -5.69
C SER A 64 13.35 8.46 -6.19
N SER A 65 12.62 9.57 -6.17
CA SER A 65 13.12 10.86 -6.64
C SER A 65 13.83 11.66 -5.56
N ALA A 66 13.68 11.29 -4.29
CA ALA A 66 14.33 11.97 -3.18
C ALA A 66 15.80 11.56 -3.08
N ARG A 67 16.69 12.39 -3.59
CA ARG A 67 18.12 12.05 -3.69
C ARG A 67 18.90 12.22 -2.39
N SER A 68 18.59 13.24 -1.63
CA SER A 68 19.46 13.62 -0.50
C SER A 68 18.72 13.85 0.79
N SER A 69 17.41 13.88 0.77
CA SER A 69 16.61 14.12 1.97
C SER A 69 15.48 13.13 2.01
N ASP A 70 15.44 12.35 3.07
CA ASP A 70 14.36 11.42 3.30
C ASP A 70 13.11 12.08 3.85
N ILE A 71 13.14 13.39 4.11
CA ILE A 71 12.00 14.09 4.73
C ILE A 71 10.76 13.98 3.87
N LYS A 72 10.85 14.25 2.57
CA LYS A 72 9.70 14.15 1.66
C LYS A 72 9.17 12.72 1.56
N GLY A 73 10.08 11.74 1.54
CA GLY A 73 9.71 10.34 1.54
C GLY A 73 8.97 9.94 2.81
N TRP A 74 9.48 10.35 3.96
CA TRP A 74 8.83 10.08 5.25
C TRP A 74 7.48 10.77 5.37
N GLU A 75 7.36 12.01 4.89
CA GLU A 75 6.09 12.72 4.87
C GLU A 75 5.07 12.01 3.99
N ALA A 76 5.48 11.53 2.82
CA ALA A 76 4.62 10.79 1.93
C ALA A 76 4.15 9.47 2.55
N LEU A 77 5.05 8.75 3.23
CA LEU A 77 4.71 7.53 3.96
C LEU A 77 3.73 7.80 5.10
N ALA A 78 3.99 8.83 5.88
CA ALA A 78 3.11 9.20 7.00
C ALA A 78 1.72 9.56 6.51
N ALA A 79 1.62 10.31 5.42
CA ALA A 79 0.35 10.67 4.81
C ALA A 79 -0.40 9.44 4.31
N PHE A 80 0.31 8.50 3.69
CA PHE A 80 -0.27 7.23 3.23
C PHE A 80 -0.85 6.43 4.39
N VAL A 81 -0.06 6.20 5.43
CA VAL A 81 -0.50 5.44 6.61
C VAL A 81 -1.70 6.11 7.29
N SER A 82 -1.66 7.43 7.41
CA SER A 82 -2.74 8.21 8.01
C SER A 82 -4.04 8.09 7.21
N LYS A 83 -3.94 8.11 5.88
CA LYS A 83 -5.11 8.01 4.98
C LYS A 83 -5.74 6.63 5.01
N PHE A 84 -4.95 5.58 5.19
CA PHE A 84 -5.41 4.19 5.10
C PHE A 84 -5.31 3.42 6.42
N GLN A 85 -5.61 4.07 7.50
CA GLN A 85 -5.63 3.41 8.81
C GLN A 85 -6.78 2.42 8.95
#